data_58a2cc2c8f654e5b938fd89f3395ba8c
#
_entry.id   58a2cc2c8f654e5b938fd89f3395ba8c
#
_cell.length_a   1.000
_cell.length_b   1.000
_cell.length_c   1.000
_cell.angle_alpha   90.00
_cell.angle_beta   90.00
_cell.angle_gamma   90.00
#
_symmetry.space_group_name_H-M   'P 1'
#
loop_
_entity.id
_entity.type
_entity.pdbx_description
1 polymer ?
#
loop_
_entity_poly.entity_id
_entity_poly.type
_entity_poly.pdbx_seq_one_letter_code
_entity_poly.pdbx_strand_id
1 'polypeptide(L)'
;MNNNNKKHIIELENVHVSLKSNVETVNILKGINLKILKNNSISVIGESGAGKSTLAMTIAGLELISKGKIFFKGVAIHDLEEDELANYRSKNVGIIFQSFNLLPSMTALENVNLPNQISGVLIDDKKGTELLKSVGLKKRLNHYPHQLSGGEQQRVAIARSLISSPEIIIADEPTGNLDKRNSEEVMKLIFKLQSDFASTLILVTHDETIAKQCNKIIKLDNGLIVKDE
;
A
#
# COMPACT_ATOMS: atom_id res chain seq x y z
N MET A 1 26.73 24.01 -7.58
CA MET A 1 26.39 23.37 -6.30
C MET A 1 24.94 22.93 -6.39
N ASN A 2 24.67 21.72 -6.91
CA ASN A 2 23.32 21.20 -7.05
C ASN A 2 23.02 20.30 -5.84
N ASN A 3 22.47 20.87 -4.77
CA ASN A 3 21.82 20.11 -3.72
C ASN A 3 20.44 19.68 -4.24
N ASN A 4 20.40 18.59 -5.00
CA ASN A 4 19.18 17.80 -5.21
C ASN A 4 18.83 17.17 -3.84
N ASN A 5 18.11 17.91 -3.00
CA ASN A 5 17.49 17.39 -1.79
C ASN A 5 16.41 16.37 -2.22
N LYS A 6 16.81 15.12 -2.42
CA LYS A 6 15.88 14.00 -2.59
C LYS A 6 15.09 13.91 -1.30
N LYS A 7 13.90 14.53 -1.31
CA LYS A 7 13.07 14.66 -0.10
C LYS A 7 12.49 13.28 0.22
N HIS A 8 12.77 12.76 1.43
CA HIS A 8 12.14 11.54 1.91
C HIS A 8 10.64 11.79 2.11
N ILE A 9 9.82 10.85 1.68
CA ILE A 9 8.38 10.89 1.91
C ILE A 9 8.02 10.22 3.24
N ILE A 10 8.76 9.14 3.57
CA ILE A 10 8.64 8.40 4.84
C ILE A 10 10.02 8.29 5.49
N GLU A 11 10.07 8.53 6.80
CA GLU A 11 11.23 8.27 7.64
C GLU A 11 10.79 7.51 8.90
N LEU A 12 11.43 6.38 9.16
CA LEU A 12 11.27 5.57 10.36
C LEU A 12 12.56 5.65 11.17
N GLU A 13 12.45 5.95 12.47
CA GLU A 13 13.57 6.04 13.41
C GLU A 13 13.34 5.10 14.57
N ASN A 14 14.15 4.02 14.66
CA ASN A 14 14.12 3.02 15.71
C ASN A 14 12.70 2.51 16.02
N VAL A 15 11.93 2.16 14.97
CA VAL A 15 10.52 1.78 15.08
C VAL A 15 10.37 0.35 15.58
N HIS A 16 9.60 0.18 16.64
CA HIS A 16 9.20 -1.10 17.20
C HIS A 16 7.69 -1.28 17.14
N VAL A 17 7.26 -2.49 16.85
CA VAL A 17 5.85 -2.91 16.95
C VAL A 17 5.77 -4.19 17.78
N SER A 18 4.95 -4.15 18.81
CA SER A 18 4.74 -5.28 19.72
C SER A 18 3.25 -5.53 19.89
N LEU A 19 2.81 -6.75 19.60
CA LEU A 19 1.45 -7.19 19.86
C LEU A 19 1.38 -7.82 21.24
N LYS A 20 0.47 -7.33 22.09
CA LYS A 20 0.21 -7.89 23.41
C LYS A 20 -0.98 -8.82 23.32
N SER A 21 -0.80 -10.08 23.68
CA SER A 21 -1.88 -11.00 24.02
C SER A 21 -2.01 -11.12 25.53
N ASN A 22 -3.08 -11.76 26.00
CA ASN A 22 -3.26 -12.04 27.44
C ASN A 22 -2.17 -12.96 28.03
N VAL A 23 -1.36 -13.61 27.17
CA VAL A 23 -0.37 -14.62 27.57
C VAL A 23 1.06 -14.11 27.40
N GLU A 24 1.33 -13.39 26.29
CA GLU A 24 2.69 -12.93 25.99
C GLU A 24 2.71 -11.66 25.13
N THR A 25 3.88 -11.01 25.07
CA THR A 25 4.15 -9.90 24.17
C THR A 25 5.06 -10.38 23.03
N VAL A 26 4.57 -10.32 21.80
CA VAL A 26 5.33 -10.68 20.60
C VAL A 26 5.88 -9.42 19.96
N ASN A 27 7.21 -9.30 19.89
CA ASN A 27 7.88 -8.18 19.21
C ASN A 27 7.99 -8.49 17.71
N ILE A 28 7.22 -7.79 16.88
CA ILE A 28 7.18 -8.02 15.44
C ILE A 28 8.22 -7.17 14.72
N LEU A 29 8.30 -5.86 15.02
CA LEU A 29 9.37 -5.00 14.52
C LEU A 29 10.29 -4.60 15.66
N LYS A 30 11.61 -4.63 15.41
CA LYS A 30 12.63 -4.57 16.46
C LYS A 30 13.67 -3.47 16.20
N GLY A 31 13.20 -2.23 16.01
CA GLY A 31 14.10 -1.07 15.82
C GLY A 31 14.40 -0.78 14.36
N ILE A 32 13.35 -0.70 13.54
CA ILE A 32 13.46 -0.39 12.11
C ILE A 32 13.88 1.06 11.90
N ASN A 33 14.97 1.24 11.13
CA ASN A 33 15.40 2.52 10.59
C ASN A 33 15.28 2.45 9.06
N LEU A 34 14.48 3.32 8.45
CA LEU A 34 14.22 3.29 7.02
C LEU A 34 13.89 4.69 6.51
N LYS A 35 14.46 5.05 5.36
CA LYS A 35 14.11 6.28 4.64
C LYS A 35 13.66 5.93 3.23
N ILE A 36 12.48 6.43 2.84
CA ILE A 36 11.86 6.18 1.53
C ILE A 36 11.82 7.50 0.77
N LEU A 37 12.41 7.51 -0.42
CA LEU A 37 12.39 8.67 -1.30
C LEU A 37 11.03 8.83 -1.98
N LYS A 38 10.59 10.08 -2.16
CA LYS A 38 9.37 10.38 -2.92
C LYS A 38 9.48 9.88 -4.37
N ASN A 39 8.36 9.40 -4.92
CA ASN A 39 8.21 8.90 -6.30
C ASN A 39 9.11 7.69 -6.63
N ASN A 40 9.61 6.99 -5.61
CA ASN A 40 10.37 5.76 -5.78
C ASN A 40 9.50 4.52 -5.57
N SER A 41 10.02 3.36 -5.97
CA SER A 41 9.45 2.06 -5.61
C SER A 41 10.43 1.32 -4.71
N ILE A 42 9.91 0.77 -3.61
CA ILE A 42 10.67 -0.15 -2.76
C ILE A 42 9.92 -1.47 -2.65
N SER A 43 10.66 -2.56 -2.61
CA SER A 43 10.12 -3.88 -2.25
C SER A 43 10.57 -4.28 -0.87
N VAL A 44 9.67 -4.91 -0.12
CA VAL A 44 9.94 -5.50 1.19
C VAL A 44 9.79 -7.01 1.05
N ILE A 45 10.91 -7.73 1.17
CA ILE A 45 10.99 -9.18 1.05
C ILE A 45 11.40 -9.83 2.37
N GLY A 46 11.17 -11.12 2.52
CA GLY A 46 11.54 -11.91 3.71
C GLY A 46 10.61 -13.10 3.89
N GLU A 47 10.93 -13.96 4.83
CA GLU A 47 10.10 -15.13 5.15
C GLU A 47 8.71 -14.77 5.68
N SER A 48 7.79 -15.73 5.69
CA SER A 48 6.50 -15.56 6.35
C SER A 48 6.72 -15.27 7.84
N GLY A 49 5.99 -14.30 8.38
CA GLY A 49 6.18 -13.87 9.79
C GLY A 49 7.36 -12.92 10.04
N ALA A 50 8.16 -12.55 9.04
CA ALA A 50 9.29 -11.61 9.23
C ALA A 50 8.88 -10.17 9.58
N GLY A 51 7.59 -9.82 9.52
CA GLY A 51 7.08 -8.48 9.84
C GLY A 51 6.81 -7.58 8.63
N LYS A 52 6.84 -8.12 7.39
CA LYS A 52 6.67 -7.34 6.15
C LYS A 52 5.35 -6.57 6.08
N SER A 53 4.23 -7.27 6.23
CA SER A 53 2.89 -6.64 6.23
C SER A 53 2.74 -5.68 7.41
N THR A 54 3.28 -6.02 8.59
CA THR A 54 3.27 -5.13 9.74
C THR A 54 4.02 -3.83 9.44
N LEU A 55 5.21 -3.89 8.81
CA LEU A 55 5.94 -2.68 8.40
C LEU A 55 5.12 -1.84 7.43
N ALA A 56 4.51 -2.46 6.43
CA ALA A 56 3.67 -1.78 5.46
C ALA A 56 2.43 -1.12 6.11
N MET A 57 1.74 -1.83 7.02
CA MET A 57 0.57 -1.32 7.73
C MET A 57 0.95 -0.24 8.75
N THR A 58 2.15 -0.32 9.36
CA THR A 58 2.70 0.73 10.22
C THR A 58 2.94 2.03 9.44
N ILE A 59 3.50 1.94 8.24
CA ILE A 59 3.67 3.10 7.34
C ILE A 59 2.31 3.67 6.91
N ALA A 60 1.31 2.82 6.72
CA ALA A 60 -0.06 3.23 6.42
C ALA A 60 -0.75 3.93 7.60
N GLY A 61 -0.22 3.86 8.83
CA GLY A 61 -0.91 4.33 10.03
C GLY A 61 -2.10 3.45 10.43
N LEU A 62 -2.08 2.17 10.04
CA LEU A 62 -3.06 1.15 10.46
C LEU A 62 -2.57 0.33 11.65
N GLU A 63 -1.25 0.21 11.81
CA GLU A 63 -0.61 -0.49 12.91
C GLU A 63 0.17 0.54 13.74
N LEU A 64 -0.13 0.62 15.03
CA LEU A 64 0.52 1.55 15.95
C LEU A 64 1.90 1.06 16.37
N ILE A 65 2.84 1.98 16.49
CA ILE A 65 4.16 1.65 17.02
C ILE A 65 4.16 1.59 18.54
N SER A 66 4.98 0.71 19.10
CA SER A 66 5.21 0.63 20.56
C SER A 66 6.37 1.52 21.01
N LYS A 67 7.30 1.87 20.10
CA LYS A 67 8.45 2.73 20.35
C LYS A 67 9.04 3.22 19.03
N GLY A 68 9.72 4.35 19.06
CA GLY A 68 10.38 4.96 17.90
C GLY A 68 9.57 6.13 17.33
N LYS A 69 9.86 6.49 16.08
CA LYS A 69 9.19 7.62 15.42
C LYS A 69 8.93 7.33 13.96
N ILE A 70 7.81 7.83 13.43
CA ILE A 70 7.48 7.79 12.01
C ILE A 70 7.13 9.20 11.54
N PHE A 71 7.73 9.58 10.42
CA PHE A 71 7.45 10.88 9.80
C PHE A 71 6.97 10.68 8.37
N PHE A 72 5.91 11.40 8.02
CA PHE A 72 5.45 11.59 6.66
C PHE A 72 5.77 13.02 6.22
N LYS A 73 6.64 13.19 5.22
CA LYS A 73 7.12 14.51 4.77
C LYS A 73 7.65 15.40 5.89
N GLY A 74 8.30 14.81 6.88
CA GLY A 74 8.82 15.50 8.06
C GLY A 74 7.78 15.82 9.14
N VAL A 75 6.51 15.44 8.96
CA VAL A 75 5.46 15.56 9.98
C VAL A 75 5.37 14.24 10.74
N ALA A 76 5.42 14.28 12.07
CA ALA A 76 5.27 13.10 12.93
C ALA A 76 3.85 12.55 12.80
N ILE A 77 3.73 11.27 12.43
CA ILE A 77 2.42 10.59 12.33
C ILE A 77 2.19 9.59 13.46
N HIS A 78 3.20 9.31 14.26
CA HIS A 78 3.13 8.37 15.39
C HIS A 78 2.45 8.96 16.63
N ASP A 79 2.32 10.29 16.69
CA ASP A 79 1.65 11.02 17.77
C ASP A 79 0.22 11.45 17.41
N LEU A 80 -0.26 11.09 16.21
CA LEU A 80 -1.60 11.46 15.73
C LEU A 80 -2.67 10.60 16.40
N GLU A 81 -3.78 11.22 16.74
CA GLU A 81 -4.98 10.53 17.17
C GLU A 81 -5.67 9.81 16.00
N GLU A 82 -6.58 8.86 16.29
CA GLU A 82 -7.18 8.01 15.24
C GLU A 82 -7.89 8.81 14.13
N ASP A 83 -8.57 9.89 14.45
CA ASP A 83 -9.24 10.74 13.45
C ASP A 83 -8.22 11.42 12.51
N GLU A 84 -7.07 11.83 13.05
CA GLU A 84 -5.98 12.42 12.28
C GLU A 84 -5.29 11.36 11.43
N LEU A 85 -5.08 10.14 11.96
CA LEU A 85 -4.57 8.98 11.21
C LEU A 85 -5.54 8.58 10.09
N ALA A 86 -6.86 8.58 10.33
CA ALA A 86 -7.86 8.33 9.30
C ALA A 86 -7.79 9.37 8.18
N ASN A 87 -7.63 10.66 8.52
CA ASN A 87 -7.42 11.72 7.55
C ASN A 87 -6.08 11.59 6.79
N TYR A 88 -5.00 11.19 7.48
CA TYR A 88 -3.72 10.86 6.84
C TYR A 88 -3.89 9.73 5.81
N ARG A 89 -4.51 8.61 6.20
CA ARG A 89 -4.77 7.46 5.33
C ARG A 89 -5.59 7.86 4.10
N SER A 90 -6.74 8.49 4.33
CA SER A 90 -7.68 8.83 3.27
C SER A 90 -7.11 9.72 2.18
N LYS A 91 -6.20 10.63 2.55
CA LYS A 91 -5.60 11.60 1.62
C LYS A 91 -4.31 11.13 0.97
N ASN A 92 -3.51 10.33 1.69
CA ASN A 92 -2.12 10.11 1.28
C ASN A 92 -1.79 8.66 0.97
N VAL A 93 -2.63 7.69 1.37
CA VAL A 93 -2.29 6.27 1.27
C VAL A 93 -3.35 5.50 0.50
N GLY A 94 -2.93 4.80 -0.54
CA GLY A 94 -3.75 3.80 -1.23
C GLY A 94 -3.21 2.41 -0.91
N ILE A 95 -4.10 1.47 -0.54
CA ILE A 95 -3.70 0.12 -0.17
C ILE A 95 -4.31 -0.90 -1.13
N ILE A 96 -3.47 -1.82 -1.60
CA ILE A 96 -3.82 -2.96 -2.44
C ILE A 96 -3.52 -4.21 -1.63
N PHE A 97 -4.56 -4.96 -1.26
CA PHE A 97 -4.44 -6.19 -0.47
C PHE A 97 -4.42 -7.44 -1.35
N GLN A 98 -3.84 -8.51 -0.85
CA GLN A 98 -3.88 -9.84 -1.46
C GLN A 98 -5.31 -10.35 -1.65
N SER A 99 -6.20 -10.14 -0.68
CA SER A 99 -7.59 -10.64 -0.69
C SER A 99 -8.58 -9.65 -1.33
N PHE A 100 -8.10 -8.70 -2.13
CA PHE A 100 -8.89 -7.65 -2.81
C PHE A 100 -9.71 -6.75 -1.89
N ASN A 101 -10.33 -7.29 -0.85
CA ASN A 101 -11.16 -6.62 0.15
C ASN A 101 -12.25 -5.72 -0.48
N LEU A 102 -12.92 -6.24 -1.53
CA LEU A 102 -14.05 -5.57 -2.14
C LEU A 102 -15.32 -5.84 -1.31
N LEU A 103 -16.18 -4.83 -1.20
CA LEU A 103 -17.49 -5.00 -0.59
C LEU A 103 -18.40 -5.75 -1.57
N PRO A 104 -18.89 -6.96 -1.20
CA PRO A 104 -19.64 -7.83 -2.13
C PRO A 104 -21.01 -7.27 -2.52
N SER A 105 -21.58 -6.36 -1.71
CA SER A 105 -22.84 -5.68 -1.94
C SER A 105 -22.73 -4.44 -2.84
N MET A 106 -21.52 -4.06 -3.24
CA MET A 106 -21.24 -2.88 -4.07
C MET A 106 -20.72 -3.31 -5.44
N THR A 107 -21.10 -2.57 -6.48
CA THR A 107 -20.54 -2.71 -7.84
C THR A 107 -19.07 -2.33 -7.88
N ALA A 108 -18.39 -2.57 -9.01
CA ALA A 108 -17.00 -2.16 -9.21
C ALA A 108 -16.84 -0.64 -9.07
N LEU A 109 -17.74 0.16 -9.64
CA LEU A 109 -17.69 1.62 -9.55
C LEU A 109 -17.91 2.11 -8.12
N GLU A 110 -18.88 1.57 -7.40
CA GLU A 110 -19.15 1.90 -6.00
C GLU A 110 -17.97 1.52 -5.10
N ASN A 111 -17.35 0.34 -5.30
CA ASN A 111 -16.13 -0.06 -4.58
C ASN A 111 -14.97 0.93 -4.84
N VAL A 112 -14.79 1.41 -6.07
CA VAL A 112 -13.74 2.39 -6.39
C VAL A 112 -14.01 3.74 -5.72
N ASN A 113 -15.26 4.19 -5.66
CA ASN A 113 -15.65 5.48 -5.08
C ASN A 113 -15.73 5.46 -3.54
N LEU A 114 -15.76 4.27 -2.93
CA LEU A 114 -15.96 4.09 -1.47
C LEU A 114 -15.01 4.92 -0.59
N PRO A 115 -13.69 5.01 -0.85
CA PRO A 115 -12.80 5.82 -0.01
C PRO A 115 -13.19 7.30 0.03
N ASN A 116 -13.60 7.87 -1.10
CA ASN A 116 -14.06 9.26 -1.17
C ASN A 116 -15.39 9.44 -0.44
N GLN A 117 -16.29 8.48 -0.57
CA GLN A 117 -17.58 8.49 0.13
C GLN A 117 -17.41 8.50 1.66
N ILE A 118 -16.55 7.64 2.19
CA ILE A 118 -16.25 7.54 3.63
C ILE A 118 -15.59 8.84 4.13
N SER A 119 -14.72 9.45 3.33
CA SER A 119 -14.01 10.69 3.69
C SER A 119 -14.86 11.94 3.54
N GLY A 120 -16.15 11.84 3.18
CA GLY A 120 -17.04 12.98 2.96
C GLY A 120 -16.69 13.82 1.72
N VAL A 121 -15.83 13.32 0.84
CA VAL A 121 -15.52 13.96 -0.45
C VAL A 121 -16.65 13.67 -1.42
N LEU A 122 -17.09 14.69 -2.17
CA LEU A 122 -18.10 14.51 -3.20
C LEU A 122 -17.71 13.38 -4.16
N ILE A 123 -18.65 12.46 -4.39
CA ILE A 123 -18.45 11.35 -5.31
C ILE A 123 -18.34 11.92 -6.73
N ASP A 124 -17.23 11.63 -7.39
CA ASP A 124 -17.03 11.91 -8.79
C ASP A 124 -17.02 10.59 -9.59
N ASP A 125 -18.20 10.19 -10.05
CA ASP A 125 -18.35 8.98 -10.88
C ASP A 125 -17.52 9.04 -12.17
N LYS A 126 -17.19 10.23 -12.66
CA LYS A 126 -16.30 10.38 -13.83
C LYS A 126 -14.90 9.89 -13.47
N LYS A 127 -14.35 10.32 -12.31
CA LYS A 127 -13.02 9.88 -11.87
C LYS A 127 -12.96 8.38 -11.63
N GLY A 128 -13.96 7.80 -10.92
CA GLY A 128 -14.04 6.36 -10.71
C GLY A 128 -14.16 5.59 -12.03
N THR A 129 -14.98 6.08 -12.97
CA THR A 129 -15.12 5.50 -14.30
C THR A 129 -13.81 5.55 -15.10
N GLU A 130 -13.08 6.67 -15.09
CA GLU A 130 -11.79 6.78 -15.79
C GLU A 130 -10.73 5.86 -15.18
N LEU A 131 -10.70 5.71 -13.86
CA LEU A 131 -9.82 4.75 -13.19
C LEU A 131 -10.15 3.30 -13.60
N LEU A 132 -11.44 2.92 -13.63
CA LEU A 132 -11.84 1.58 -14.09
C LEU A 132 -11.51 1.36 -15.57
N LYS A 133 -11.61 2.38 -16.41
CA LYS A 133 -11.16 2.30 -17.81
C LYS A 133 -9.64 2.12 -17.89
N SER A 134 -8.85 2.84 -17.09
CA SER A 134 -7.38 2.77 -17.10
C SER A 134 -6.86 1.38 -16.70
N VAL A 135 -7.61 0.64 -15.87
CA VAL A 135 -7.32 -0.74 -15.49
C VAL A 135 -7.99 -1.77 -16.41
N GLY A 136 -8.57 -1.35 -17.54
CA GLY A 136 -9.17 -2.24 -18.54
C GLY A 136 -10.59 -2.73 -18.22
N LEU A 137 -11.29 -2.11 -17.26
CA LEU A 137 -12.60 -2.55 -16.78
C LEU A 137 -13.78 -1.68 -17.25
N LYS A 138 -13.64 -0.98 -18.40
CA LYS A 138 -14.69 -0.11 -18.97
C LYS A 138 -16.07 -0.79 -19.07
N LYS A 139 -16.11 -2.10 -19.33
CA LYS A 139 -17.36 -2.87 -19.49
C LYS A 139 -17.84 -3.52 -18.18
N ARG A 140 -17.18 -3.26 -17.06
CA ARG A 140 -17.42 -3.92 -15.77
C ARG A 140 -17.90 -2.98 -14.66
N LEU A 141 -18.18 -1.71 -14.97
CA LEU A 141 -18.53 -0.67 -13.98
C LEU A 141 -19.63 -1.11 -13.00
N ASN A 142 -20.67 -1.74 -13.52
CA ASN A 142 -21.86 -2.15 -12.76
C ASN A 142 -21.85 -3.64 -12.35
N HIS A 143 -20.69 -4.33 -12.49
CA HIS A 143 -20.57 -5.72 -12.03
C HIS A 143 -20.25 -5.76 -10.56
N TYR A 144 -20.86 -6.72 -9.86
CA TYR A 144 -20.55 -7.05 -8.47
C TYR A 144 -19.31 -7.94 -8.39
N PRO A 145 -18.58 -7.98 -7.25
CA PRO A 145 -17.38 -8.79 -7.10
C PRO A 145 -17.52 -10.26 -7.52
N HIS A 146 -18.65 -10.90 -7.20
CA HIS A 146 -18.91 -12.31 -7.56
C HIS A 146 -19.08 -12.54 -9.08
N GLN A 147 -19.25 -11.48 -9.87
CA GLN A 147 -19.35 -11.53 -11.34
C GLN A 147 -18.01 -11.26 -12.03
N LEU A 148 -16.94 -11.01 -11.24
CA LEU A 148 -15.61 -10.65 -11.71
C LEU A 148 -14.63 -11.80 -11.46
N SER A 149 -13.72 -12.05 -12.41
CA SER A 149 -12.59 -12.94 -12.17
C SER A 149 -11.65 -12.36 -11.09
N GLY A 150 -10.79 -13.19 -10.49
CA GLY A 150 -9.83 -12.74 -9.48
C GLY A 150 -8.93 -11.59 -9.98
N GLY A 151 -8.44 -11.68 -11.22
CA GLY A 151 -7.66 -10.60 -11.84
C GLY A 151 -8.49 -9.33 -12.10
N GLU A 152 -9.79 -9.44 -12.43
CA GLU A 152 -10.68 -8.28 -12.54
C GLU A 152 -10.95 -7.65 -11.18
N GLN A 153 -11.16 -8.46 -10.13
CA GLN A 153 -11.34 -7.97 -8.75
C GLN A 153 -10.07 -7.22 -8.26
N GLN A 154 -8.89 -7.76 -8.54
CA GLN A 154 -7.64 -7.08 -8.19
C GLN A 154 -7.50 -5.74 -8.94
N ARG A 155 -7.87 -5.68 -10.21
CA ARG A 155 -7.90 -4.41 -10.96
C ARG A 155 -8.89 -3.40 -10.39
N VAL A 156 -10.03 -3.83 -9.86
CA VAL A 156 -10.95 -2.95 -9.10
C VAL A 156 -10.27 -2.44 -7.82
N ALA A 157 -9.59 -3.31 -7.05
CA ALA A 157 -8.88 -2.93 -5.84
C ALA A 157 -7.75 -1.92 -6.13
N ILE A 158 -7.03 -2.09 -7.25
CA ILE A 158 -6.03 -1.12 -7.71
C ILE A 158 -6.69 0.23 -8.06
N ALA A 159 -7.78 0.24 -8.82
CA ALA A 159 -8.49 1.48 -9.14
C ALA A 159 -9.00 2.18 -7.87
N ARG A 160 -9.52 1.42 -6.89
CA ARG A 160 -9.95 1.93 -5.59
C ARG A 160 -8.80 2.60 -4.83
N SER A 161 -7.62 1.99 -4.82
CA SER A 161 -6.47 2.55 -4.10
C SER A 161 -6.00 3.90 -4.66
N LEU A 162 -6.37 4.24 -5.90
CA LEU A 162 -5.95 5.46 -6.60
C LEU A 162 -6.99 6.59 -6.59
N ILE A 163 -8.21 6.35 -6.09
CA ILE A 163 -9.30 7.33 -6.21
C ILE A 163 -9.00 8.65 -5.50
N SER A 164 -8.27 8.63 -4.38
CA SER A 164 -7.82 9.82 -3.66
C SER A 164 -6.56 10.46 -4.24
N SER A 165 -5.97 9.90 -5.34
CA SER A 165 -4.66 10.29 -5.87
C SER A 165 -3.56 10.27 -4.81
N PRO A 166 -3.31 9.13 -4.17
CA PRO A 166 -2.43 9.01 -3.01
C PRO A 166 -0.96 9.27 -3.37
N GLU A 167 -0.19 9.80 -2.41
CA GLU A 167 1.25 9.95 -2.56
C GLU A 167 2.01 8.64 -2.29
N ILE A 168 1.38 7.71 -1.56
CA ILE A 168 1.93 6.39 -1.25
C ILE A 168 0.93 5.32 -1.69
N ILE A 169 1.42 4.33 -2.43
CA ILE A 169 0.71 3.08 -2.73
C ILE A 169 1.41 1.97 -1.96
N ILE A 170 0.66 1.26 -1.14
CA ILE A 170 1.11 0.06 -0.44
C ILE A 170 0.44 -1.14 -1.12
N ALA A 171 1.23 -2.07 -1.62
CA ALA A 171 0.75 -3.31 -2.23
C ALA A 171 1.26 -4.49 -1.41
N ASP A 172 0.37 -5.11 -0.63
CA ASP A 172 0.70 -6.25 0.23
C ASP A 172 0.30 -7.55 -0.48
N GLU A 173 1.32 -8.28 -0.99
CA GLU A 173 1.18 -9.52 -1.77
C GLU A 173 0.10 -9.41 -2.88
N PRO A 174 0.15 -8.38 -3.74
CA PRO A 174 -0.97 -8.03 -4.63
C PRO A 174 -1.31 -9.08 -5.67
N THR A 175 -0.49 -10.10 -5.83
CA THR A 175 -0.64 -11.18 -6.81
C THR A 175 -0.77 -12.56 -6.19
N GLY A 176 -0.77 -12.67 -4.86
CA GLY A 176 -0.72 -13.94 -4.14
C GLY A 176 -1.92 -14.88 -4.40
N ASN A 177 -3.06 -14.34 -4.86
CA ASN A 177 -4.27 -15.11 -5.18
C ASN A 177 -4.52 -15.23 -6.70
N LEU A 178 -3.52 -14.90 -7.53
CA LEU A 178 -3.67 -14.90 -8.99
C LEU A 178 -2.78 -15.97 -9.64
N ASP A 179 -3.23 -16.47 -10.80
CA ASP A 179 -2.35 -17.27 -11.66
C ASP A 179 -1.20 -16.42 -12.23
N LYS A 180 -0.18 -17.08 -12.75
CA LYS A 180 1.06 -16.43 -13.23
C LYS A 180 0.81 -15.35 -14.26
N ARG A 181 -0.09 -15.58 -15.24
CA ARG A 181 -0.38 -14.62 -16.32
C ARG A 181 -1.06 -13.36 -15.77
N ASN A 182 -2.09 -13.54 -14.95
CA ASN A 182 -2.78 -12.42 -14.29
C ASN A 182 -1.83 -11.66 -13.34
N SER A 183 -0.93 -12.37 -12.64
CA SER A 183 0.11 -11.77 -11.79
C SER A 183 1.00 -10.81 -12.55
N GLU A 184 1.53 -11.23 -13.72
CA GLU A 184 2.39 -10.40 -14.55
C GLU A 184 1.64 -9.16 -15.07
N GLU A 185 0.39 -9.32 -15.53
CA GLU A 185 -0.45 -8.22 -16.02
C GLU A 185 -0.75 -7.21 -14.89
N VAL A 186 -1.09 -7.68 -13.70
CA VAL A 186 -1.39 -6.84 -12.52
C VAL A 186 -0.14 -6.08 -12.07
N MET A 187 1.01 -6.73 -12.01
CA MET A 187 2.25 -6.04 -11.61
C MET A 187 2.66 -4.96 -12.61
N LYS A 188 2.59 -5.23 -13.93
CA LYS A 188 2.83 -4.21 -14.95
C LYS A 188 1.89 -3.02 -14.80
N LEU A 189 0.62 -3.29 -14.47
CA LEU A 189 -0.38 -2.25 -14.24
C LEU A 189 -0.05 -1.41 -13.00
N ILE A 190 0.35 -2.02 -11.88
CA ILE A 190 0.74 -1.31 -10.65
C ILE A 190 1.93 -0.38 -10.92
N PHE A 191 3.00 -0.86 -11.56
CA PHE A 191 4.16 -0.02 -11.86
C PHE A 191 3.82 1.13 -12.83
N LYS A 192 3.01 0.85 -13.86
CA LYS A 192 2.53 1.89 -14.77
C LYS A 192 1.78 2.98 -14.02
N LEU A 193 0.78 2.60 -13.21
CA LEU A 193 -0.05 3.56 -12.48
C LEU A 193 0.75 4.30 -11.41
N GLN A 194 1.71 3.64 -10.73
CA GLN A 194 2.65 4.30 -9.83
C GLN A 194 3.40 5.44 -10.52
N SER A 195 3.87 5.19 -11.76
CA SER A 195 4.53 6.21 -12.58
C SER A 195 3.56 7.31 -13.03
N ASP A 196 2.39 6.93 -13.55
CA ASP A 196 1.39 7.88 -14.07
C ASP A 196 0.89 8.85 -12.99
N PHE A 197 0.74 8.37 -11.74
CA PHE A 197 0.31 9.15 -10.57
C PHE A 197 1.47 9.79 -9.80
N ALA A 198 2.73 9.54 -10.21
CA ALA A 198 3.93 9.95 -9.47
C ALA A 198 3.88 9.58 -7.97
N SER A 199 3.29 8.43 -7.65
CA SER A 199 3.19 7.92 -6.29
C SER A 199 4.46 7.17 -5.88
N THR A 200 4.69 7.03 -4.58
CA THR A 200 5.72 6.17 -4.02
C THR A 200 5.12 4.78 -3.78
N LEU A 201 5.75 3.73 -4.32
CA LEU A 201 5.26 2.36 -4.17
C LEU A 201 6.04 1.63 -3.06
N ILE A 202 5.31 1.01 -2.15
CA ILE A 202 5.82 0.06 -1.16
C ILE A 202 5.20 -1.30 -1.48
N LEU A 203 6.00 -2.21 -2.01
CA LEU A 203 5.57 -3.53 -2.46
C LEU A 203 6.05 -4.60 -1.49
N VAL A 204 5.15 -5.27 -0.81
CA VAL A 204 5.45 -6.48 -0.05
C VAL A 204 5.26 -7.68 -0.97
N THR A 205 6.28 -8.51 -1.11
CA THR A 205 6.22 -9.72 -1.92
C THR A 205 7.24 -10.75 -1.46
N HIS A 206 6.95 -12.02 -1.71
CA HIS A 206 7.92 -13.12 -1.57
C HIS A 206 8.59 -13.49 -2.91
N ASP A 207 8.13 -12.90 -4.04
CA ASP A 207 8.69 -13.14 -5.37
C ASP A 207 9.87 -12.19 -5.62
N GLU A 208 11.09 -12.73 -5.60
CA GLU A 208 12.32 -11.96 -5.85
C GLU A 208 12.38 -11.37 -7.27
N THR A 209 11.72 -12.00 -8.25
CA THR A 209 11.70 -11.50 -9.63
C THR A 209 10.89 -10.21 -9.73
N ILE A 210 9.78 -10.16 -9.01
CA ILE A 210 8.95 -8.95 -8.89
C ILE A 210 9.68 -7.89 -8.06
N ALA A 211 10.30 -8.29 -6.94
CA ALA A 211 11.03 -7.39 -6.05
C ALA A 211 12.16 -6.62 -6.79
N LYS A 212 12.87 -7.28 -7.69
CA LYS A 212 13.95 -6.70 -8.50
C LYS A 212 13.48 -5.62 -9.51
N GLN A 213 12.19 -5.47 -9.73
CA GLN A 213 11.64 -4.39 -10.56
C GLN A 213 11.50 -3.07 -9.80
N CYS A 214 11.59 -3.09 -8.47
CA CYS A 214 11.61 -1.89 -7.64
C CYS A 214 13.00 -1.23 -7.65
N ASN A 215 13.02 0.08 -7.34
CA ASN A 215 14.26 0.85 -7.28
C ASN A 215 15.15 0.44 -6.08
N LYS A 216 14.55 -0.14 -5.04
CA LYS A 216 15.22 -0.52 -3.80
C LYS A 216 14.61 -1.79 -3.23
N ILE A 217 15.43 -2.66 -2.67
CA ILE A 217 15.00 -3.91 -2.03
C ILE A 217 15.36 -3.84 -0.54
N ILE A 218 14.36 -4.03 0.30
CA ILE A 218 14.52 -4.15 1.75
C ILE A 218 14.26 -5.60 2.13
N LYS A 219 15.25 -6.27 2.71
CA LYS A 219 15.06 -7.62 3.25
C LYS A 219 14.82 -7.55 4.75
N LEU A 220 13.67 -8.05 5.17
CA LEU A 220 13.32 -8.25 6.59
C LEU A 220 13.59 -9.69 7.00
N ASP A 221 14.17 -9.84 8.16
CA ASP A 221 14.31 -11.12 8.87
C ASP A 221 14.04 -10.90 10.35
N ASN A 222 13.12 -11.67 10.90
CA ASN A 222 12.78 -11.68 12.34
C ASN A 222 12.58 -10.25 12.92
N GLY A 223 11.91 -9.38 12.17
CA GLY A 223 11.59 -8.00 12.56
C GLY A 223 12.74 -6.99 12.45
N LEU A 224 13.83 -7.34 11.79
CA LEU A 224 14.99 -6.48 11.55
C LEU A 224 15.22 -6.30 10.03
N ILE A 225 15.74 -5.15 9.62
CA ILE A 225 16.26 -4.98 8.26
C ILE A 225 17.66 -5.59 8.22
N VAL A 226 17.84 -6.65 7.42
CA VAL A 226 19.12 -7.34 7.24
C VAL A 226 19.81 -6.96 5.92
N LYS A 227 19.08 -6.37 4.98
CA LYS A 227 19.60 -5.87 3.71
C LYS A 227 18.79 -4.65 3.25
N ASP A 228 19.51 -3.64 2.74
CA ASP A 228 18.98 -2.36 2.26
C ASP A 228 19.77 -1.95 0.99
N GLU A 229 19.28 -2.40 -0.21
CA GLU A 229 19.95 -2.24 -1.52
C GLU A 229 19.05 -1.55 -2.55
#